data_4aedaa472aee063b784611446ac159fd
#
_entry.id   4aedaa472aee063b784611446ac159fd
#
_cell.length_a   1.000
_cell.length_b   1.000
_cell.length_c   1.000
_cell.angle_alpha   90.00
_cell.angle_beta   90.00
_cell.angle_gamma   90.00
#
_symmetry.space_group_name_H-M   'P 1'
#
loop_
_entity.id
_entity.type
_entity.pdbx_description
1 polymer ?
#
loop_
_entity_poly.entity_id
_entity_poly.type
_entity_poly.pdbx_seq_one_letter_code
_entity_poly.pdbx_strand_id
1 'polypeptide(L)'
;MKSVVIHAEGNVRVEERPIPHIQAADDVLVRIACSGLCGSDIPRIFAGGAHYYPITLGHEFSGHVEACGTEVHDLKAGDPVACVPLLPCFSCPACEKGYFSLCKQYQFVGSRSEGGNAEYIVVKRANLFRLPAEMAIEDGAFIEPITVGLHAFHLASGCEGKNVIIVGAGTIGLLAMQCALALGANSVIAIDINDDKLALATTLGATQVFNSLALAADDILNALSDNPFDQLVLETAGTPQTVTLAIDIAGPRAQVALVGTLHHDLNLPAATFGKILRKELTLLGSWMNYSAPWPGEEWETAARLLTEKKLQLKPLIAHTGDSDSFAQAVQGLNGAPMQGKIMLRFA
;
A
#
# COMPACT_ATOMS: atom_id res chain seq x y z
N MET A 1 -3.90 27.75 3.40
CA MET A 1 -4.31 26.36 3.46
C MET A 1 -3.75 25.67 4.69
N LYS A 2 -4.53 24.77 5.31
CA LYS A 2 -4.02 23.94 6.40
C LYS A 2 -3.13 22.82 5.87
N SER A 3 -2.03 22.51 6.59
CA SER A 3 -1.10 21.42 6.30
C SER A 3 -0.65 20.76 7.59
N VAL A 4 -0.52 19.43 7.58
CA VAL A 4 0.07 18.67 8.69
C VAL A 4 1.56 18.46 8.39
N VAL A 5 2.41 19.13 9.14
CA VAL A 5 3.84 19.27 8.89
C VAL A 5 4.65 18.55 9.95
N ILE A 6 5.65 17.81 9.51
CA ILE A 6 6.63 17.16 10.37
C ILE A 6 7.89 18.05 10.41
N HIS A 7 8.17 18.67 11.56
CA HIS A 7 9.30 19.60 11.73
C HIS A 7 10.60 18.91 12.15
N ALA A 8 10.47 17.83 12.88
CA ALA A 8 11.54 16.98 13.38
C ALA A 8 10.93 15.68 13.85
N GLU A 9 11.74 14.75 14.31
CA GLU A 9 11.31 13.48 14.91
C GLU A 9 10.27 13.73 16.01
N GLY A 10 9.07 13.11 15.85
CA GLY A 10 7.93 13.25 16.76
C GLY A 10 7.24 14.62 16.78
N ASN A 11 7.73 15.61 16.04
CA ASN A 11 7.20 16.97 16.04
C ASN A 11 6.22 17.19 14.88
N VAL A 12 4.97 16.83 15.09
CA VAL A 12 3.86 16.99 14.12
C VAL A 12 3.07 18.24 14.47
N ARG A 13 2.84 19.11 13.50
CA ARG A 13 2.08 20.37 13.68
C ARG A 13 1.08 20.59 12.55
N VAL A 14 -0.03 21.23 12.88
CA VAL A 14 -0.95 21.82 11.90
C VAL A 14 -0.56 23.28 11.68
N GLU A 15 -0.37 23.68 10.44
CA GLU A 15 0.07 25.02 10.07
C GLU A 15 -0.79 25.60 8.95
N GLU A 16 -0.93 26.93 8.98
CA GLU A 16 -1.42 27.69 7.83
C GLU A 16 -0.25 27.99 6.88
N ARG A 17 -0.38 27.55 5.63
CA ARG A 17 0.61 27.77 4.57
C ARG A 17 -0.04 28.43 3.35
N PRO A 18 0.72 29.13 2.50
CA PRO A 18 0.21 29.60 1.20
C PRO A 18 -0.27 28.41 0.35
N ILE A 19 -1.31 28.62 -0.45
CA ILE A 19 -1.69 27.65 -1.49
C ILE A 19 -0.57 27.60 -2.53
N PRO A 20 -0.06 26.40 -2.89
CA PRO A 20 0.99 26.32 -3.89
C PRO A 20 0.47 26.72 -5.28
N HIS A 21 1.38 27.15 -6.16
CA HIS A 21 1.04 27.61 -7.51
C HIS A 21 1.68 26.70 -8.55
N ILE A 22 1.01 26.54 -9.69
CA ILE A 22 1.53 25.91 -10.90
C ILE A 22 2.77 26.68 -11.35
N GLN A 23 3.89 26.00 -11.54
CA GLN A 23 5.17 26.58 -11.97
C GLN A 23 5.62 26.03 -13.33
N ALA A 24 5.26 24.78 -13.65
CA ALA A 24 5.62 24.13 -14.90
C ALA A 24 4.38 23.79 -15.72
N ALA A 25 4.57 23.64 -17.02
CA ALA A 25 3.48 23.41 -17.97
C ALA A 25 2.73 22.07 -17.75
N ASP A 26 3.41 21.09 -17.12
CA ASP A 26 2.88 19.76 -16.79
C ASP A 26 2.40 19.64 -15.32
N ASP A 27 2.40 20.73 -14.56
CA ASP A 27 1.90 20.75 -13.18
C ASP A 27 0.37 20.72 -13.12
N VAL A 28 -0.16 20.11 -12.06
CA VAL A 28 -1.58 20.13 -11.71
C VAL A 28 -1.72 20.53 -10.25
N LEU A 29 -2.55 21.53 -9.98
CA LEU A 29 -2.98 21.87 -8.64
C LEU A 29 -4.18 20.99 -8.28
N VAL A 30 -4.09 20.26 -7.18
CA VAL A 30 -5.15 19.39 -6.68
C VAL A 30 -5.64 19.93 -5.34
N ARG A 31 -6.96 20.07 -5.19
CA ARG A 31 -7.64 20.25 -3.90
C ARG A 31 -7.91 18.87 -3.32
N ILE A 32 -7.27 18.55 -2.21
CA ILE A 32 -7.34 17.24 -1.57
C ILE A 32 -8.66 17.09 -0.81
N ALA A 33 -9.30 15.94 -0.98
CA ALA A 33 -10.51 15.57 -0.24
C ALA A 33 -10.17 14.64 0.92
N CYS A 34 -9.26 13.68 0.68
CA CYS A 34 -8.90 12.67 1.67
C CYS A 34 -7.43 12.23 1.49
N SER A 35 -6.74 11.98 2.61
CA SER A 35 -5.37 11.44 2.62
C SER A 35 -5.23 10.38 3.71
N GLY A 36 -4.61 9.25 3.40
CA GLY A 36 -4.31 8.16 4.34
C GLY A 36 -2.89 8.23 4.89
N LEU A 37 -2.72 7.85 6.15
CA LEU A 37 -1.39 7.61 6.73
C LEU A 37 -0.91 6.21 6.37
N CYS A 38 0.25 6.11 5.74
CA CYS A 38 0.92 4.84 5.46
C CYS A 38 1.75 4.36 6.65
N GLY A 39 1.88 3.05 6.84
CA GLY A 39 2.80 2.47 7.83
C GLY A 39 4.26 2.90 7.61
N SER A 40 4.66 3.12 6.36
CA SER A 40 6.00 3.61 6.01
C SER A 40 6.27 5.05 6.47
N ASP A 41 5.26 5.82 6.85
CA ASP A 41 5.42 7.18 7.38
C ASP A 41 5.81 7.17 8.87
N ILE A 42 5.50 6.09 9.60
CA ILE A 42 5.81 6.00 11.03
C ILE A 42 7.32 6.21 11.32
N PRO A 43 8.26 5.50 10.68
CA PRO A 43 9.68 5.78 10.90
C PRO A 43 10.11 7.17 10.40
N ARG A 44 9.45 7.76 9.39
CA ARG A 44 9.71 9.12 8.94
C ARG A 44 9.31 10.15 9.99
N ILE A 45 8.23 9.87 10.73
CA ILE A 45 7.73 10.76 11.78
C ILE A 45 8.52 10.57 13.09
N PHE A 46 8.81 9.32 13.50
CA PHE A 46 9.25 9.01 14.85
C PHE A 46 10.68 8.47 14.97
N ALA A 47 11.36 8.18 13.86
CA ALA A 47 12.70 7.56 13.88
C ALA A 47 13.69 8.21 12.90
N GLY A 48 13.51 9.50 12.62
CA GLY A 48 14.44 10.26 11.76
C GLY A 48 14.51 9.78 10.31
N GLY A 49 13.54 8.98 9.83
CA GLY A 49 13.55 8.39 8.50
C GLY A 49 13.09 9.31 7.36
N ALA A 50 12.78 10.58 7.62
CA ALA A 50 12.47 11.54 6.57
C ALA A 50 13.71 12.01 5.84
N HIS A 51 13.59 12.29 4.53
CA HIS A 51 14.71 12.78 3.72
C HIS A 51 15.13 14.21 4.08
N TYR A 52 14.20 15.01 4.58
CA TYR A 52 14.41 16.38 5.05
C TYR A 52 13.29 16.81 6.00
N TYR A 53 13.52 17.87 6.75
CA TYR A 53 12.55 18.55 7.60
C TYR A 53 12.63 20.07 7.36
N PRO A 54 11.54 20.83 7.45
CA PRO A 54 10.16 20.34 7.63
C PRO A 54 9.61 19.70 6.35
N ILE A 55 8.69 18.74 6.48
CA ILE A 55 8.01 18.08 5.36
C ILE A 55 6.54 17.84 5.65
N THR A 56 5.68 17.97 4.64
CA THR A 56 4.32 17.44 4.62
C THR A 56 4.36 16.05 4.00
N LEU A 57 4.00 15.02 4.77
CA LEU A 57 3.91 13.64 4.28
C LEU A 57 2.56 13.41 3.58
N GLY A 58 2.26 12.16 3.24
CA GLY A 58 1.02 11.72 2.63
C GLY A 58 1.17 11.44 1.14
N HIS A 59 1.07 10.15 0.81
CA HIS A 59 1.17 9.65 -0.57
C HIS A 59 -0.05 8.82 -0.98
N GLU A 60 -0.97 8.59 -0.05
CA GLU A 60 -2.22 7.88 -0.27
C GLU A 60 -3.38 8.89 -0.24
N PHE A 61 -3.54 9.71 -1.29
CA PHE A 61 -4.58 10.74 -1.29
C PHE A 61 -5.39 10.78 -2.58
N SER A 62 -6.59 11.36 -2.45
CA SER A 62 -7.50 11.67 -3.54
C SER A 62 -8.06 13.08 -3.39
N GLY A 63 -8.53 13.63 -4.48
CA GLY A 63 -9.06 15.00 -4.51
C GLY A 63 -9.57 15.37 -5.89
N HIS A 64 -9.77 16.65 -6.09
CA HIS A 64 -10.24 17.20 -7.36
C HIS A 64 -9.19 18.14 -7.95
N VAL A 65 -9.03 18.07 -9.24
CA VAL A 65 -8.21 19.03 -9.98
C VAL A 65 -8.77 20.43 -9.78
N GLU A 66 -7.94 21.36 -9.33
CA GLU A 66 -8.29 22.78 -9.17
C GLU A 66 -7.87 23.57 -10.40
N ALA A 67 -6.64 23.34 -10.88
CA ALA A 67 -6.10 23.97 -12.08
C ALA A 67 -5.03 23.09 -12.74
N CYS A 68 -4.82 23.28 -14.03
CA CYS A 68 -3.85 22.57 -14.85
C CYS A 68 -2.86 23.52 -15.50
N GLY A 69 -1.61 23.09 -15.64
CA GLY A 69 -0.61 23.71 -16.49
C GLY A 69 -0.95 23.56 -17.98
N THR A 70 -0.26 24.31 -18.82
CA THR A 70 -0.61 24.48 -20.25
C THR A 70 -0.40 23.22 -21.09
N GLU A 71 0.40 22.25 -20.65
CA GLU A 71 0.62 20.98 -21.36
C GLU A 71 -0.26 19.83 -20.83
N VAL A 72 -1.12 20.08 -19.85
CA VAL A 72 -2.08 19.07 -19.34
C VAL A 72 -3.38 19.19 -20.15
N HIS A 73 -3.63 18.22 -21.04
CA HIS A 73 -4.77 18.25 -21.97
C HIS A 73 -5.86 17.24 -21.65
N ASP A 74 -5.60 16.28 -20.79
CA ASP A 74 -6.48 15.15 -20.48
C ASP A 74 -7.14 15.24 -19.08
N LEU A 75 -6.85 16.30 -18.34
CA LEU A 75 -7.50 16.66 -17.07
C LEU A 75 -8.03 18.10 -17.14
N LYS A 76 -9.08 18.37 -16.37
CA LYS A 76 -9.67 19.71 -16.20
C LYS A 76 -10.11 19.92 -14.75
N ALA A 77 -10.34 21.18 -14.39
CA ALA A 77 -10.87 21.55 -13.07
C ALA A 77 -12.15 20.75 -12.75
N GLY A 78 -12.23 20.21 -11.54
CA GLY A 78 -13.31 19.35 -11.07
C GLY A 78 -13.12 17.85 -11.32
N ASP A 79 -12.18 17.43 -12.16
CA ASP A 79 -11.94 16.00 -12.38
C ASP A 79 -11.45 15.32 -11.08
N PRO A 80 -12.03 14.16 -10.69
CA PRO A 80 -11.58 13.41 -9.52
C PRO A 80 -10.29 12.65 -9.84
N VAL A 81 -9.32 12.71 -8.93
CA VAL A 81 -7.99 12.10 -9.10
C VAL A 81 -7.50 11.44 -7.82
N ALA A 82 -6.65 10.42 -7.98
CA ALA A 82 -5.86 9.82 -6.91
C ALA A 82 -4.36 10.04 -7.18
N CYS A 83 -3.57 10.07 -6.12
CA CYS A 83 -2.13 10.22 -6.21
C CYS A 83 -1.46 8.94 -6.73
N VAL A 84 -0.59 9.09 -7.72
CA VAL A 84 0.41 8.12 -8.16
C VAL A 84 1.75 8.64 -7.61
N PRO A 85 2.20 8.21 -6.41
CA PRO A 85 3.26 8.92 -5.70
C PRO A 85 4.63 8.82 -6.36
N LEU A 86 4.95 7.74 -7.06
CA LEU A 86 6.20 7.61 -7.79
C LEU A 86 6.21 8.56 -9.00
N LEU A 87 7.32 9.25 -9.23
CA LEU A 87 7.64 9.94 -10.46
C LEU A 87 8.97 9.39 -10.99
N PRO A 88 8.97 8.38 -11.87
CA PRO A 88 10.19 7.87 -12.46
C PRO A 88 10.73 8.85 -13.51
N CYS A 89 11.99 8.70 -13.91
CA CYS A 89 12.58 9.59 -14.92
C CYS A 89 12.11 9.29 -16.37
N PHE A 90 11.41 8.19 -16.59
CA PHE A 90 10.89 7.70 -17.89
C PHE A 90 11.94 7.47 -18.99
N SER A 91 13.25 7.66 -18.72
CA SER A 91 14.31 7.65 -19.73
C SER A 91 15.53 6.76 -19.38
N CYS A 92 15.56 6.17 -18.18
CA CYS A 92 16.64 5.24 -17.83
C CYS A 92 16.33 3.81 -18.30
N PRO A 93 17.35 2.92 -18.37
CA PRO A 93 17.16 1.55 -18.85
C PRO A 93 16.07 0.74 -18.12
N ALA A 94 15.80 1.04 -16.84
CA ALA A 94 14.71 0.43 -16.10
C ALA A 94 13.35 0.94 -16.60
N CYS A 95 13.21 2.26 -16.76
CA CYS A 95 11.98 2.89 -17.26
C CYS A 95 11.65 2.47 -18.70
N GLU A 96 12.65 2.38 -19.57
CA GLU A 96 12.48 1.92 -20.97
C GLU A 96 11.92 0.49 -21.06
N LYS A 97 12.19 -0.34 -20.03
CA LYS A 97 11.65 -1.69 -19.90
C LYS A 97 10.32 -1.75 -19.13
N GLY A 98 9.78 -0.61 -18.69
CA GLY A 98 8.58 -0.56 -17.87
C GLY A 98 8.79 -0.94 -16.39
N TYR A 99 10.03 -1.07 -15.93
CA TYR A 99 10.36 -1.38 -14.53
C TYR A 99 10.49 -0.08 -13.72
N PHE A 100 9.40 0.68 -13.64
CA PHE A 100 9.38 2.03 -13.07
C PHE A 100 9.80 2.06 -11.60
N SER A 101 9.41 1.07 -10.80
CA SER A 101 9.82 0.92 -9.40
C SER A 101 11.33 0.80 -9.21
N LEU A 102 12.09 0.43 -10.26
CA LEU A 102 13.54 0.27 -10.25
C LEU A 102 14.30 1.50 -10.78
N CYS A 103 13.59 2.60 -11.06
CA CYS A 103 14.20 3.86 -11.47
C CYS A 103 15.07 4.42 -10.35
N LYS A 104 16.37 4.66 -10.62
CA LYS A 104 17.30 5.21 -9.62
C LYS A 104 17.17 6.72 -9.42
N GLN A 105 16.48 7.42 -10.33
CA GLN A 105 16.32 8.88 -10.33
C GLN A 105 14.87 9.31 -10.02
N TYR A 106 14.11 8.46 -9.35
CA TYR A 106 12.72 8.75 -9.05
C TYR A 106 12.54 9.83 -7.99
N GLN A 107 11.45 10.57 -8.11
CA GLN A 107 10.84 11.35 -7.04
C GLN A 107 9.65 10.59 -6.44
N PHE A 108 9.25 10.97 -5.24
CA PHE A 108 8.13 10.31 -4.55
C PHE A 108 7.36 11.32 -3.70
N VAL A 109 6.12 11.58 -4.07
CA VAL A 109 5.21 12.49 -3.38
C VAL A 109 5.00 12.02 -1.94
N GLY A 110 5.10 12.94 -0.98
CA GLY A 110 4.92 12.63 0.43
C GLY A 110 6.10 11.96 1.11
N SER A 111 7.28 11.90 0.45
CA SER A 111 8.51 11.46 1.12
C SER A 111 9.77 12.14 0.58
N ARG A 112 9.93 12.28 -0.73
CA ARG A 112 11.04 13.00 -1.39
C ARG A 112 10.63 14.40 -1.84
N SER A 113 9.35 14.68 -1.83
CA SER A 113 8.73 15.98 -2.03
C SER A 113 7.55 16.14 -1.10
N GLU A 114 6.98 17.35 -1.02
CA GLU A 114 5.76 17.60 -0.24
C GLU A 114 4.63 16.64 -0.64
N GLY A 115 3.78 16.27 0.31
CA GLY A 115 2.71 15.30 0.16
C GLY A 115 1.31 15.83 0.43
N GLY A 116 0.35 14.91 0.44
CA GLY A 116 -1.07 15.18 0.45
C GLY A 116 -1.70 15.38 1.84
N ASN A 117 -0.91 15.45 2.93
CA ASN A 117 -1.49 15.81 4.23
C ASN A 117 -1.67 17.33 4.36
N ALA A 118 -2.28 17.94 3.32
CA ALA A 118 -2.58 19.37 3.17
C ALA A 118 -3.83 19.55 2.32
N GLU A 119 -4.49 20.73 2.42
CA GLU A 119 -5.69 21.02 1.62
C GLU A 119 -5.42 21.08 0.11
N TYR A 120 -4.21 21.50 -0.29
CA TYR A 120 -3.81 21.62 -1.69
C TYR A 120 -2.38 21.12 -1.89
N ILE A 121 -2.15 20.57 -3.07
CA ILE A 121 -0.83 20.16 -3.53
C ILE A 121 -0.67 20.45 -5.03
N VAL A 122 0.54 20.78 -5.46
CA VAL A 122 0.93 20.78 -6.87
C VAL A 122 1.77 19.54 -7.14
N VAL A 123 1.37 18.76 -8.11
CA VAL A 123 2.08 17.55 -8.56
C VAL A 123 2.20 17.54 -10.09
N LYS A 124 3.07 16.70 -10.64
CA LYS A 124 3.13 16.48 -12.08
C LYS A 124 1.89 15.73 -12.58
N ARG A 125 1.47 15.97 -13.83
CA ARG A 125 0.37 15.19 -14.43
C ARG A 125 0.59 13.68 -14.31
N ALA A 126 1.83 13.21 -14.44
CA ALA A 126 2.19 11.80 -14.30
C ALA A 126 1.95 11.23 -12.89
N ASN A 127 1.82 12.08 -11.87
CA ASN A 127 1.49 11.68 -10.50
C ASN A 127 -0.01 11.56 -10.22
N LEU A 128 -0.86 11.59 -11.24
CA LEU A 128 -2.30 11.55 -11.06
C LEU A 128 -2.93 10.43 -11.89
N PHE A 129 -3.73 9.62 -11.20
CA PHE A 129 -4.65 8.66 -11.79
C PHE A 129 -6.06 9.28 -11.77
N ARG A 130 -6.71 9.36 -12.94
CA ARG A 130 -8.08 9.86 -13.05
C ARG A 130 -9.04 8.82 -12.51
N LEU A 131 -9.87 9.20 -11.54
CA LEU A 131 -10.86 8.32 -10.96
C LEU A 131 -12.11 8.22 -11.83
N PRO A 132 -12.79 7.06 -11.87
CA PRO A 132 -14.14 6.95 -12.41
C PRO A 132 -15.09 7.94 -11.71
N ALA A 133 -15.97 8.58 -12.48
CA ALA A 133 -16.88 9.63 -11.97
C ALA A 133 -17.87 9.11 -10.90
N GLU A 134 -18.20 7.84 -10.96
CA GLU A 134 -19.10 7.15 -10.02
C GLU A 134 -18.43 6.68 -8.73
N MET A 135 -17.10 6.76 -8.65
CA MET A 135 -16.35 6.38 -7.45
C MET A 135 -16.48 7.46 -6.38
N ALA A 136 -16.68 7.06 -5.12
CA ALA A 136 -16.59 7.98 -4.00
C ALA A 136 -15.15 8.51 -3.88
N ILE A 137 -14.99 9.82 -3.75
CA ILE A 137 -13.67 10.46 -3.75
C ILE A 137 -12.79 9.95 -2.60
N GLU A 138 -13.38 9.61 -1.47
CA GLU A 138 -12.68 9.07 -0.30
C GLU A 138 -12.08 7.69 -0.57
N ASP A 139 -12.75 6.87 -1.40
CA ASP A 139 -12.25 5.54 -1.79
C ASP A 139 -11.01 5.66 -2.67
N GLY A 140 -10.86 6.77 -3.38
CA GLY A 140 -9.69 7.07 -4.21
C GLY A 140 -8.36 7.10 -3.43
N ALA A 141 -8.39 7.46 -2.13
CA ALA A 141 -7.21 7.43 -1.28
C ALA A 141 -6.73 6.00 -0.94
N PHE A 142 -7.55 4.99 -1.22
CA PHE A 142 -7.19 3.59 -1.04
C PHE A 142 -6.61 2.93 -2.30
N ILE A 143 -6.63 3.59 -3.46
CA ILE A 143 -6.11 2.99 -4.70
C ILE A 143 -4.63 2.63 -4.52
N GLU A 144 -3.80 3.55 -4.05
CA GLU A 144 -2.38 3.31 -3.84
C GLU A 144 -2.12 2.08 -2.95
N PRO A 145 -2.63 1.98 -1.70
CA PRO A 145 -2.39 0.81 -0.87
C PRO A 145 -3.01 -0.49 -1.41
N ILE A 146 -4.09 -0.44 -2.20
CA ILE A 146 -4.66 -1.61 -2.88
C ILE A 146 -3.68 -2.14 -3.94
N THR A 147 -3.07 -1.24 -4.72
CA THR A 147 -2.15 -1.63 -5.80
C THR A 147 -0.91 -2.33 -5.31
N VAL A 148 -0.51 -2.17 -4.05
CA VAL A 148 0.63 -2.91 -3.44
C VAL A 148 0.40 -4.42 -3.47
N GLY A 149 -0.78 -4.88 -3.06
CA GLY A 149 -1.17 -6.29 -3.13
C GLY A 149 -1.36 -6.78 -4.56
N LEU A 150 -2.01 -5.95 -5.40
CA LEU A 150 -2.22 -6.27 -6.81
C LEU A 150 -0.90 -6.41 -7.58
N HIS A 151 0.11 -5.61 -7.25
CA HIS A 151 1.45 -5.74 -7.86
C HIS A 151 2.12 -7.07 -7.50
N ALA A 152 1.98 -7.53 -6.26
CA ALA A 152 2.46 -8.87 -5.89
C ALA A 152 1.77 -9.98 -6.69
N PHE A 153 0.46 -9.85 -6.96
CA PHE A 153 -0.26 -10.76 -7.83
C PHE A 153 0.21 -10.66 -9.28
N HIS A 154 0.43 -9.45 -9.80
CA HIS A 154 0.97 -9.25 -11.14
C HIS A 154 2.31 -9.96 -11.31
N LEU A 155 3.25 -9.79 -10.37
CA LEU A 155 4.56 -10.46 -10.38
C LEU A 155 4.45 -11.99 -10.27
N ALA A 156 3.42 -12.49 -9.60
CA ALA A 156 3.13 -13.93 -9.46
C ALA A 156 2.30 -14.49 -10.62
N SER A 157 2.08 -13.74 -11.71
CA SER A 157 1.24 -14.14 -12.85
C SER A 157 -0.23 -14.42 -12.45
N GLY A 158 -0.78 -13.57 -11.57
CA GLY A 158 -2.17 -13.61 -11.12
C GLY A 158 -2.39 -14.48 -9.87
N CYS A 159 -3.61 -14.39 -9.33
CA CYS A 159 -4.05 -15.17 -8.15
C CYS A 159 -5.30 -16.02 -8.44
N GLU A 160 -5.90 -15.92 -9.64
CA GLU A 160 -7.09 -16.67 -10.02
C GLU A 160 -6.84 -18.18 -9.91
N GLY A 161 -7.77 -18.89 -9.29
CA GLY A 161 -7.69 -20.33 -9.03
C GLY A 161 -6.62 -20.77 -8.03
N LYS A 162 -5.79 -19.86 -7.52
CA LYS A 162 -4.74 -20.18 -6.53
C LYS A 162 -5.28 -20.19 -5.11
N ASN A 163 -4.58 -20.92 -4.23
CA ASN A 163 -4.76 -20.82 -2.78
C ASN A 163 -3.85 -19.70 -2.27
N VAL A 164 -4.44 -18.55 -1.93
CA VAL A 164 -3.70 -17.37 -1.50
C VAL A 164 -3.57 -17.36 0.03
N ILE A 165 -2.35 -17.22 0.52
CA ILE A 165 -2.03 -17.19 1.94
C ILE A 165 -1.42 -15.82 2.26
N ILE A 166 -2.06 -15.05 3.12
CA ILE A 166 -1.61 -13.72 3.55
C ILE A 166 -0.97 -13.85 4.93
N VAL A 167 0.33 -13.60 5.01
CA VAL A 167 1.08 -13.53 6.26
C VAL A 167 1.22 -12.06 6.67
N GLY A 168 0.47 -11.67 7.70
CA GLY A 168 0.29 -10.30 8.15
C GLY A 168 -1.08 -9.73 7.74
N ALA A 169 -2.05 -9.72 8.67
CA ALA A 169 -3.39 -9.16 8.47
C ALA A 169 -3.44 -7.64 8.82
N GLY A 170 -2.42 -6.88 8.41
CA GLY A 170 -2.42 -5.42 8.42
C GLY A 170 -3.26 -4.85 7.27
N THR A 171 -3.28 -3.52 7.11
CA THR A 171 -4.06 -2.86 6.04
C THR A 171 -3.74 -3.43 4.66
N ILE A 172 -2.46 -3.57 4.31
CA ILE A 172 -2.03 -4.12 3.01
C ILE A 172 -2.46 -5.58 2.86
N GLY A 173 -2.25 -6.41 3.88
CA GLY A 173 -2.66 -7.82 3.85
C GLY A 173 -4.18 -7.99 3.69
N LEU A 174 -4.99 -7.22 4.43
CA LEU A 174 -6.45 -7.28 4.34
C LEU A 174 -6.99 -6.73 3.01
N LEU A 175 -6.34 -5.73 2.42
CA LEU A 175 -6.67 -5.25 1.07
C LEU A 175 -6.29 -6.31 0.01
N ALA A 176 -5.09 -6.88 0.08
CA ALA A 176 -4.65 -7.95 -0.82
C ALA A 176 -5.56 -9.19 -0.72
N MET A 177 -5.97 -9.57 0.50
CA MET A 177 -6.92 -10.64 0.77
C MET A 177 -8.25 -10.42 0.02
N GLN A 178 -8.85 -9.24 0.16
CA GLN A 178 -10.10 -8.91 -0.52
C GLN A 178 -9.92 -8.87 -2.04
N CYS A 179 -8.81 -8.34 -2.53
CA CYS A 179 -8.49 -8.37 -3.96
C CYS A 179 -8.38 -9.81 -4.48
N ALA A 180 -7.71 -10.72 -3.75
CA ALA A 180 -7.61 -12.13 -4.14
C ALA A 180 -8.98 -12.79 -4.26
N LEU A 181 -9.87 -12.57 -3.28
CA LEU A 181 -11.25 -13.05 -3.33
C LEU A 181 -12.00 -12.51 -4.55
N ALA A 182 -11.90 -11.20 -4.80
CA ALA A 182 -12.58 -10.55 -5.93
C ALA A 182 -12.04 -10.97 -7.30
N LEU A 183 -10.78 -11.39 -7.37
CA LEU A 183 -10.09 -11.85 -8.57
C LEU A 183 -10.16 -13.37 -8.76
N GLY A 184 -10.95 -14.09 -7.97
CA GLY A 184 -11.23 -15.50 -8.20
C GLY A 184 -10.16 -16.46 -7.62
N ALA A 185 -9.48 -16.09 -6.54
CA ALA A 185 -8.69 -17.05 -5.79
C ALA A 185 -9.59 -18.21 -5.30
N ASN A 186 -9.05 -19.43 -5.32
CA ASN A 186 -9.77 -20.62 -4.88
C ASN A 186 -10.05 -20.60 -3.37
N SER A 187 -9.07 -20.18 -2.59
CA SER A 187 -9.18 -19.96 -1.16
C SER A 187 -8.29 -18.78 -0.75
N VAL A 188 -8.66 -18.09 0.32
CA VAL A 188 -7.83 -17.02 0.88
C VAL A 188 -7.72 -17.21 2.39
N ILE A 189 -6.49 -17.36 2.85
CA ILE A 189 -6.14 -17.67 4.23
C ILE A 189 -5.37 -16.49 4.82
N ALA A 190 -5.72 -16.05 6.01
CA ALA A 190 -5.00 -14.98 6.72
C ALA A 190 -4.29 -15.52 7.96
N ILE A 191 -3.05 -15.09 8.16
CA ILE A 191 -2.21 -15.45 9.30
C ILE A 191 -1.70 -14.16 9.95
N ASP A 192 -1.93 -14.02 11.24
CA ASP A 192 -1.43 -12.89 12.06
C ASP A 192 -1.20 -13.38 13.49
N ILE A 193 -0.59 -12.54 14.31
CA ILE A 193 -0.43 -12.76 15.76
C ILE A 193 -1.57 -12.14 16.57
N ASN A 194 -2.40 -11.32 15.96
CA ASN A 194 -3.47 -10.54 16.59
C ASN A 194 -4.84 -11.09 16.25
N ASP A 195 -5.58 -11.57 17.25
CA ASP A 195 -6.89 -12.19 17.09
C ASP A 195 -7.96 -11.21 16.58
N ASP A 196 -7.89 -9.91 16.91
CA ASP A 196 -8.85 -8.91 16.41
C ASP A 196 -8.69 -8.71 14.89
N LYS A 197 -7.44 -8.73 14.39
CA LYS A 197 -7.18 -8.67 12.94
C LYS A 197 -7.63 -9.94 12.23
N LEU A 198 -7.49 -11.09 12.86
CA LEU A 198 -7.97 -12.37 12.32
C LEU A 198 -9.50 -12.43 12.31
N ALA A 199 -10.18 -11.91 13.34
CA ALA A 199 -11.62 -11.76 13.35
C ALA A 199 -12.11 -10.81 12.23
N LEU A 200 -11.38 -9.71 12.00
CA LEU A 200 -11.66 -8.82 10.89
C LEU A 200 -11.43 -9.51 9.54
N ALA A 201 -10.34 -10.27 9.37
CA ALA A 201 -10.08 -11.05 8.15
C ALA A 201 -11.22 -12.04 7.87
N THR A 202 -11.72 -12.73 8.90
CA THR A 202 -12.89 -13.61 8.78
C THR A 202 -14.15 -12.85 8.31
N THR A 203 -14.40 -11.68 8.90
CA THR A 203 -15.53 -10.82 8.51
C THR A 203 -15.42 -10.33 7.07
N LEU A 204 -14.21 -10.10 6.59
CA LEU A 204 -13.89 -9.67 5.22
C LEU A 204 -13.82 -10.83 4.21
N GLY A 205 -14.09 -12.07 4.64
CA GLY A 205 -14.25 -13.22 3.76
C GLY A 205 -13.07 -14.20 3.71
N ALA A 206 -12.09 -14.11 4.62
CA ALA A 206 -11.04 -15.14 4.71
C ALA A 206 -11.67 -16.53 4.86
N THR A 207 -11.21 -17.49 4.05
CA THR A 207 -11.68 -18.89 4.10
C THR A 207 -11.27 -19.56 5.41
N GLN A 208 -10.07 -19.25 5.88
CA GLN A 208 -9.50 -19.72 7.16
C GLN A 208 -8.59 -18.63 7.74
N VAL A 209 -8.40 -18.67 9.05
CA VAL A 209 -7.47 -17.79 9.76
C VAL A 209 -6.64 -18.59 10.76
N PHE A 210 -5.36 -18.20 10.94
CA PHE A 210 -4.46 -18.86 11.89
C PHE A 210 -3.70 -17.82 12.71
N ASN A 211 -3.69 -18.00 14.05
CA ASN A 211 -2.83 -17.23 14.93
C ASN A 211 -1.47 -17.92 15.05
N SER A 212 -0.42 -17.28 14.51
CA SER A 212 0.94 -17.83 14.47
C SER A 212 1.70 -17.77 15.80
N LEU A 213 1.13 -17.17 16.87
CA LEU A 213 1.61 -17.34 18.24
C LEU A 213 1.02 -18.60 18.91
N ALA A 214 -0.17 -19.01 18.49
CA ALA A 214 -0.86 -20.17 19.06
C ALA A 214 -0.52 -21.50 18.36
N LEU A 215 -0.13 -21.42 17.07
CA LEU A 215 0.11 -22.60 16.23
C LEU A 215 1.53 -22.57 15.65
N ALA A 216 2.22 -23.71 15.67
CA ALA A 216 3.49 -23.86 14.98
C ALA A 216 3.31 -23.88 13.44
N ALA A 217 4.38 -23.57 12.72
CA ALA A 217 4.36 -23.59 11.25
C ALA A 217 3.93 -24.96 10.66
N ASP A 218 4.34 -26.05 11.30
CA ASP A 218 3.97 -27.40 10.86
C ASP A 218 2.48 -27.69 11.10
N ASP A 219 1.88 -27.17 12.15
CA ASP A 219 0.43 -27.31 12.39
C ASP A 219 -0.38 -26.54 11.33
N ILE A 220 0.08 -25.33 11.01
CA ILE A 220 -0.52 -24.51 9.94
C ILE A 220 -0.37 -25.23 8.60
N LEU A 221 0.85 -25.72 8.29
CA LEU A 221 1.10 -26.47 7.06
C LEU A 221 0.20 -27.69 6.94
N ASN A 222 0.03 -28.45 8.03
CA ASN A 222 -0.85 -29.61 8.05
C ASN A 222 -2.31 -29.24 7.79
N ALA A 223 -2.78 -28.11 8.36
CA ALA A 223 -4.13 -27.61 8.11
C ALA A 223 -4.34 -27.13 6.65
N LEU A 224 -3.25 -26.79 5.94
CA LEU A 224 -3.26 -26.38 4.52
C LEU A 224 -3.05 -27.55 3.56
N SER A 225 -2.92 -28.79 4.05
CA SER A 225 -2.44 -29.95 3.28
C SER A 225 -3.44 -30.51 2.27
N ASP A 226 -4.71 -30.18 2.35
CA ASP A 226 -5.77 -30.72 1.45
C ASP A 226 -5.51 -30.36 -0.02
N ASN A 227 -4.90 -29.18 -0.28
CA ASN A 227 -4.38 -28.82 -1.59
C ASN A 227 -3.05 -28.05 -1.45
N PRO A 228 -1.91 -28.75 -1.40
CA PRO A 228 -0.61 -28.11 -1.17
C PRO A 228 -0.02 -27.43 -2.42
N PHE A 229 -0.66 -27.58 -3.59
CA PHE A 229 -0.21 -26.99 -4.84
C PHE A 229 -0.94 -25.69 -5.15
N ASP A 230 -0.48 -24.98 -6.15
CA ASP A 230 -1.06 -23.71 -6.64
C ASP A 230 -1.19 -22.66 -5.52
N GLN A 231 -0.21 -22.64 -4.62
CA GLN A 231 -0.17 -21.69 -3.52
C GLN A 231 0.59 -20.41 -3.90
N LEU A 232 0.02 -19.28 -3.50
CA LEU A 232 0.67 -17.98 -3.52
C LEU A 232 0.66 -17.41 -2.10
N VAL A 233 1.83 -17.29 -1.49
CA VAL A 233 2.02 -16.75 -0.15
C VAL A 233 2.47 -15.29 -0.28
N LEU A 234 1.75 -14.34 0.32
CA LEU A 234 2.16 -12.94 0.44
C LEU A 234 2.65 -12.67 1.86
N GLU A 235 3.90 -12.29 2.00
CA GLU A 235 4.45 -11.79 3.26
C GLU A 235 4.31 -10.25 3.27
N THR A 236 3.46 -9.72 4.15
CA THR A 236 3.09 -8.29 4.20
C THR A 236 3.43 -7.61 5.52
N ALA A 237 3.98 -8.32 6.48
CA ALA A 237 4.31 -7.78 7.80
C ALA A 237 5.73 -7.23 7.90
N GLY A 238 6.67 -7.73 7.08
CA GLY A 238 8.05 -7.24 7.02
C GLY A 238 8.87 -7.54 8.27
N THR A 239 8.71 -8.72 8.86
CA THR A 239 9.54 -9.17 10.00
C THR A 239 10.32 -10.43 9.68
N PRO A 240 11.49 -10.69 10.31
CA PRO A 240 12.24 -11.92 10.10
C PRO A 240 11.42 -13.18 10.40
N GLN A 241 10.52 -13.11 11.39
CA GLN A 241 9.65 -14.21 11.79
C GLN A 241 8.61 -14.52 10.71
N THR A 242 7.98 -13.50 10.14
CA THR A 242 6.95 -13.69 9.09
C THR A 242 7.54 -14.11 7.77
N VAL A 243 8.74 -13.64 7.40
CA VAL A 243 9.47 -14.14 6.23
C VAL A 243 9.81 -15.63 6.39
N THR A 244 10.33 -16.03 7.57
CA THR A 244 10.62 -17.43 7.88
C THR A 244 9.34 -18.28 7.82
N LEU A 245 8.27 -17.81 8.46
CA LEU A 245 6.97 -18.48 8.46
C LEU A 245 6.42 -18.66 7.04
N ALA A 246 6.45 -17.62 6.21
CA ALA A 246 5.95 -17.67 4.82
C ALA A 246 6.65 -18.76 3.99
N ILE A 247 7.97 -18.96 4.19
CA ILE A 247 8.74 -20.03 3.54
C ILE A 247 8.38 -21.39 4.13
N ASP A 248 8.23 -21.48 5.45
CA ASP A 248 7.99 -22.73 6.15
C ASP A 248 6.63 -23.35 5.82
N ILE A 249 5.58 -22.52 5.70
CA ILE A 249 4.22 -22.97 5.37
C ILE A 249 3.93 -23.12 3.88
N ALA A 250 4.81 -22.58 3.02
CA ALA A 250 4.63 -22.72 1.58
C ALA A 250 4.66 -24.20 1.14
N GLY A 251 3.69 -24.61 0.33
CA GLY A 251 3.62 -25.95 -0.26
C GLY A 251 4.62 -26.16 -1.40
N PRO A 252 4.68 -27.37 -1.99
CA PRO A 252 5.54 -27.64 -3.13
C PRO A 252 5.25 -26.70 -4.31
N ARG A 253 6.32 -26.14 -4.92
CA ARG A 253 6.28 -25.22 -6.06
C ARG A 253 5.51 -23.91 -5.81
N ALA A 254 5.21 -23.59 -4.55
CA ALA A 254 4.55 -22.34 -4.19
C ALA A 254 5.40 -21.13 -4.60
N GLN A 255 4.71 -20.03 -4.89
CA GLN A 255 5.29 -18.71 -5.03
C GLN A 255 5.18 -17.96 -3.69
N VAL A 256 6.27 -17.36 -3.23
CA VAL A 256 6.32 -16.54 -2.00
C VAL A 256 6.69 -15.12 -2.40
N ALA A 257 5.73 -14.21 -2.33
CA ALA A 257 5.92 -12.79 -2.62
C ALA A 257 6.25 -12.04 -1.33
N LEU A 258 7.43 -11.43 -1.30
CA LEU A 258 7.93 -10.61 -0.20
C LEU A 258 7.53 -9.15 -0.46
N VAL A 259 6.55 -8.66 0.28
CA VAL A 259 5.94 -7.31 0.15
C VAL A 259 6.34 -6.43 1.32
N GLY A 260 6.40 -7.00 2.52
CA GLY A 260 6.76 -6.30 3.74
C GLY A 260 8.22 -5.86 3.77
N THR A 261 8.49 -4.63 4.18
CA THR A 261 9.86 -4.11 4.30
C THR A 261 10.50 -4.56 5.61
N LEU A 262 11.62 -5.29 5.53
CA LEU A 262 12.40 -5.68 6.70
C LEU A 262 13.16 -4.50 7.29
N HIS A 263 13.09 -4.35 8.61
CA HIS A 263 13.85 -3.36 9.37
C HIS A 263 14.91 -4.00 10.31
N HIS A 264 15.02 -5.32 10.29
CA HIS A 264 15.97 -6.10 11.10
C HIS A 264 16.64 -7.17 10.24
N ASP A 265 17.81 -7.62 10.65
CA ASP A 265 18.55 -8.67 9.96
C ASP A 265 17.74 -9.98 9.90
N LEU A 266 17.72 -10.61 8.75
CA LEU A 266 17.12 -11.91 8.54
C LEU A 266 18.14 -13.01 8.70
N ASN A 267 18.00 -13.79 9.78
CA ASN A 267 18.74 -15.03 9.97
C ASN A 267 17.86 -16.21 9.60
N LEU A 268 18.04 -16.75 8.40
CA LEU A 268 17.24 -17.84 7.90
C LEU A 268 17.83 -19.19 8.36
N PRO A 269 17.10 -20.01 9.16
CA PRO A 269 17.57 -21.34 9.55
C PRO A 269 17.89 -22.24 8.36
N ALA A 270 18.91 -23.08 8.46
CA ALA A 270 19.27 -24.02 7.41
C ALA A 270 18.10 -24.99 7.04
N ALA A 271 17.25 -25.32 8.00
CA ALA A 271 16.05 -26.11 7.77
C ALA A 271 15.05 -25.39 6.86
N THR A 272 14.77 -24.11 7.14
CA THR A 272 13.88 -23.25 6.32
C THR A 272 14.48 -23.03 4.93
N PHE A 273 15.78 -22.69 4.84
CA PHE A 273 16.46 -22.59 3.55
C PHE A 273 16.35 -23.89 2.74
N GLY A 274 16.52 -25.02 3.43
CA GLY A 274 16.34 -26.33 2.81
C GLY A 274 14.94 -26.60 2.25
N LYS A 275 13.90 -25.96 2.77
CA LYS A 275 12.53 -26.03 2.21
C LYS A 275 12.44 -25.31 0.86
N ILE A 276 13.14 -24.17 0.69
CA ILE A 276 13.21 -23.47 -0.62
C ILE A 276 13.68 -24.44 -1.70
N LEU A 277 14.77 -25.17 -1.44
CA LEU A 277 15.34 -26.11 -2.40
C LEU A 277 14.44 -27.34 -2.62
N ARG A 278 14.04 -28.01 -1.53
CA ARG A 278 13.33 -29.30 -1.60
C ARG A 278 11.88 -29.18 -2.06
N LYS A 279 11.27 -28.00 -1.89
CA LYS A 279 9.91 -27.73 -2.38
C LYS A 279 9.91 -26.97 -3.71
N GLU A 280 11.08 -26.64 -4.28
CA GLU A 280 11.23 -25.86 -5.52
C GLU A 280 10.45 -24.53 -5.46
N LEU A 281 10.58 -23.79 -4.35
CA LEU A 281 9.85 -22.54 -4.14
C LEU A 281 10.38 -21.43 -5.06
N THR A 282 9.47 -20.57 -5.52
CA THR A 282 9.82 -19.31 -6.18
C THR A 282 9.67 -18.16 -5.19
N LEU A 283 10.78 -17.45 -4.89
CA LEU A 283 10.74 -16.23 -4.08
C LEU A 283 10.67 -15.00 -5.00
N LEU A 284 9.67 -14.17 -4.79
CA LEU A 284 9.42 -12.95 -5.54
C LEU A 284 9.58 -11.74 -4.62
N GLY A 285 10.48 -10.81 -4.98
CA GLY A 285 10.51 -9.48 -4.35
C GLY A 285 9.44 -8.59 -4.99
N SER A 286 8.54 -8.02 -4.20
CA SER A 286 7.55 -7.04 -4.66
C SER A 286 7.91 -5.67 -4.10
N TRP A 287 8.28 -4.74 -4.97
CA TRP A 287 8.72 -3.41 -4.59
C TRP A 287 7.85 -2.32 -5.24
N MET A 288 7.16 -1.54 -4.41
CA MET A 288 6.17 -0.56 -4.84
C MET A 288 5.00 -1.23 -5.60
N ASN A 289 4.42 -0.57 -6.63
CA ASN A 289 3.13 -0.95 -7.22
C ASN A 289 2.94 -0.44 -8.65
N TYR A 290 3.98 -0.52 -9.49
CA TYR A 290 3.99 0.06 -10.83
C TYR A 290 4.43 -0.92 -11.89
N SER A 291 3.70 -0.91 -13.02
CA SER A 291 4.01 -1.70 -14.21
C SER A 291 3.77 -0.88 -15.49
N ALA A 292 4.09 -1.45 -16.64
CA ALA A 292 3.80 -0.84 -17.94
C ALA A 292 2.46 -1.37 -18.50
N PRO A 293 1.66 -0.51 -19.16
CA PRO A 293 1.85 0.94 -19.34
C PRO A 293 1.63 1.70 -18.02
N TRP A 294 2.29 2.85 -17.88
CA TRP A 294 2.21 3.69 -16.68
C TRP A 294 0.77 4.14 -16.34
N PRO A 295 0.34 4.12 -15.06
CA PRO A 295 1.07 3.66 -13.86
C PRO A 295 1.01 2.15 -13.63
N GLY A 296 0.26 1.38 -14.41
CA GLY A 296 0.14 -0.07 -14.36
C GLY A 296 -1.30 -0.56 -14.33
N GLU A 297 -1.53 -1.78 -14.78
CA GLU A 297 -2.83 -2.46 -14.76
C GLU A 297 -3.39 -2.59 -13.33
N GLU A 298 -2.51 -2.61 -12.33
CA GLU A 298 -2.86 -2.64 -10.91
C GLU A 298 -3.76 -1.46 -10.53
N TRP A 299 -3.52 -0.28 -11.10
CA TRP A 299 -4.28 0.95 -10.84
C TRP A 299 -5.68 0.89 -11.42
N GLU A 300 -5.80 0.42 -12.67
CA GLU A 300 -7.10 0.20 -13.33
C GLU A 300 -7.90 -0.89 -12.60
N THR A 301 -7.23 -1.96 -12.20
CA THR A 301 -7.86 -3.06 -11.44
C THR A 301 -8.37 -2.56 -10.08
N ALA A 302 -7.56 -1.79 -9.33
CA ALA A 302 -7.98 -1.21 -8.06
C ALA A 302 -9.22 -0.31 -8.23
N ALA A 303 -9.20 0.59 -9.24
CA ALA A 303 -10.32 1.46 -9.53
C ALA A 303 -11.58 0.67 -9.89
N ARG A 304 -11.47 -0.36 -10.72
CA ARG A 304 -12.58 -1.23 -11.08
C ARG A 304 -13.16 -1.96 -9.86
N LEU A 305 -12.32 -2.57 -9.03
CA LEU A 305 -12.79 -3.29 -7.84
C LEU A 305 -13.51 -2.39 -6.85
N LEU A 306 -13.05 -1.14 -6.69
CA LEU A 306 -13.72 -0.14 -5.85
C LEU A 306 -15.06 0.30 -6.45
N THR A 307 -15.09 0.61 -7.74
CA THR A 307 -16.33 1.00 -8.46
C THR A 307 -17.37 -0.11 -8.40
N GLU A 308 -16.96 -1.36 -8.55
CA GLU A 308 -17.81 -2.55 -8.43
C GLU A 308 -18.20 -2.90 -6.98
N LYS A 309 -17.70 -2.12 -6.00
CA LYS A 309 -17.94 -2.34 -4.54
C LYS A 309 -17.52 -3.75 -4.07
N LYS A 310 -16.45 -4.28 -4.65
CA LYS A 310 -15.90 -5.59 -4.28
C LYS A 310 -15.05 -5.54 -3.01
N LEU A 311 -14.62 -4.35 -2.58
CA LEU A 311 -13.76 -4.14 -1.42
C LEU A 311 -14.52 -3.37 -0.33
N GLN A 312 -14.38 -3.82 0.91
CA GLN A 312 -14.94 -3.18 2.10
C GLN A 312 -13.82 -2.37 2.78
N LEU A 313 -13.83 -1.05 2.60
CA LEU A 313 -12.79 -0.17 3.13
C LEU A 313 -13.07 0.30 4.56
N LYS A 314 -14.35 0.58 4.87
CA LYS A 314 -14.75 1.13 6.16
C LYS A 314 -14.25 0.35 7.38
N PRO A 315 -14.29 -1.00 7.41
CA PRO A 315 -13.75 -1.77 8.54
C PRO A 315 -12.24 -1.65 8.74
N LEU A 316 -11.51 -1.17 7.72
CA LEU A 316 -10.05 -0.97 7.79
C LEU A 316 -9.66 0.39 8.40
N ILE A 317 -10.61 1.30 8.58
CA ILE A 317 -10.37 2.67 9.06
C ILE A 317 -10.50 2.70 10.57
N ALA A 318 -9.40 3.00 11.26
CA ALA A 318 -9.38 3.17 12.72
C ALA A 318 -9.76 4.59 13.14
N HIS A 319 -9.45 5.60 12.32
CA HIS A 319 -9.71 7.00 12.63
C HIS A 319 -9.92 7.81 11.36
N THR A 320 -10.85 8.76 11.40
CA THR A 320 -11.03 9.79 10.37
C THR A 320 -11.25 11.13 11.05
N GLY A 321 -10.53 12.16 10.64
CA GLY A 321 -10.65 13.50 11.23
C GLY A 321 -10.13 14.59 10.31
N ASP A 322 -10.34 15.83 10.75
CA ASP A 322 -9.72 17.01 10.17
C ASP A 322 -8.22 17.08 10.51
N SER A 323 -7.53 18.12 10.08
CA SER A 323 -6.08 18.28 10.28
C SER A 323 -5.65 18.18 11.74
N ASP A 324 -6.42 18.78 12.65
CA ASP A 324 -6.09 18.80 14.09
C ASP A 324 -6.30 17.41 14.71
N SER A 325 -7.43 16.77 14.42
CA SER A 325 -7.75 15.41 14.87
C SER A 325 -6.79 14.37 14.29
N PHE A 326 -6.44 14.49 13.00
CA PHE A 326 -5.45 13.63 12.35
C PHE A 326 -4.07 13.78 13.01
N ALA A 327 -3.59 15.01 13.22
CA ALA A 327 -2.30 15.26 13.87
C ALA A 327 -2.25 14.69 15.29
N GLN A 328 -3.34 14.80 16.07
CA GLN A 328 -3.45 14.19 17.39
C GLN A 328 -3.42 12.66 17.32
N ALA A 329 -4.15 12.05 16.39
CA ALA A 329 -4.14 10.60 16.19
C ALA A 329 -2.75 10.09 15.80
N VAL A 330 -2.05 10.81 14.91
CA VAL A 330 -0.66 10.49 14.51
C VAL A 330 0.28 10.60 15.72
N GLN A 331 0.24 11.70 16.47
CA GLN A 331 1.06 11.88 17.68
C GLN A 331 0.79 10.78 18.72
N GLY A 332 -0.48 10.38 18.88
CA GLY A 332 -0.88 9.32 19.81
C GLY A 332 -0.28 7.94 19.51
N LEU A 333 0.19 7.70 18.27
CA LEU A 333 0.91 6.47 17.92
C LEU A 333 2.24 6.35 18.65
N ASN A 334 2.93 7.45 18.92
CA ASN A 334 4.24 7.49 19.57
C ASN A 334 5.22 6.43 19.04
N GLY A 335 5.24 6.24 17.71
CA GLY A 335 6.05 5.24 17.02
C GLY A 335 5.49 3.82 17.00
N ALA A 336 4.37 3.54 17.65
CA ALA A 336 3.72 2.24 17.60
C ALA A 336 3.07 1.97 16.23
N PRO A 337 2.96 0.70 15.82
CA PRO A 337 2.25 0.32 14.60
C PRO A 337 0.76 0.71 14.66
N MET A 338 0.22 1.14 13.52
CA MET A 338 -1.21 1.44 13.39
C MET A 338 -2.06 0.18 13.55
N GLN A 339 -3.21 0.32 14.22
CA GLN A 339 -4.22 -0.75 14.33
C GLN A 339 -5.31 -0.66 13.25
N GLY A 340 -5.09 0.11 12.22
CA GLY A 340 -5.95 0.38 11.07
C GLY A 340 -5.54 1.68 10.41
N LYS A 341 -6.20 2.04 9.32
CA LYS A 341 -5.89 3.26 8.55
C LYS A 341 -6.34 4.52 9.31
N ILE A 342 -5.46 5.50 9.41
CA ILE A 342 -5.77 6.85 9.91
C ILE A 342 -5.95 7.75 8.69
N MET A 343 -7.13 8.38 8.58
CA MET A 343 -7.53 9.17 7.43
C MET A 343 -7.68 10.66 7.81
N LEU A 344 -7.03 11.51 7.04
CA LEU A 344 -7.24 12.96 7.04
C LEU A 344 -8.34 13.28 6.02
N ARG A 345 -9.31 14.09 6.41
CA ARG A 345 -10.40 14.55 5.53
C ARG A 345 -10.50 16.07 5.56
N PHE A 346 -10.62 16.64 4.38
CA PHE A 346 -10.92 18.05 4.19
C PHE A 346 -12.38 18.25 3.77
N ALA A 347 -12.96 19.40 4.15
CA ALA A 347 -14.36 19.74 3.89
C ALA A 347 -14.61 20.17 2.43
#